data_82ef1fb37207fccc404ea32bbfd35490
#
_entry.id   82ef1fb37207fccc404ea32bbfd35490
#
_cell.length_a   1.000
_cell.length_b   1.000
_cell.length_c   1.000
_cell.angle_alpha   90.00
_cell.angle_beta   90.00
_cell.angle_gamma   90.00
#
_symmetry.space_group_name_H-M   'P 1'
#
loop_
_entity.id
_entity.type
_entity.pdbx_description
1 polymer ?
#
loop_
_entity_poly.entity_id
_entity_poly.type
_entity_poly.pdbx_seq_one_letter_code
_entity_poly.pdbx_strand_id
1 'polypeptide(L)'
;MKNPNTKSAGHTVSQIYSRTEESASALALRLGCQWSTSFDEVRTDAQLYVISVRDAALQQVAEGLYASFMMRGFPDAVFVHTAGSMSLDLLPMPRRGVFYPMQTFSKHRNVEFSQIPVFVESATDEEMLLALASDLSQCVYRLNGSQRKYLHVAAVFACNFTNHMYDLCSRILKEHDIPFDVMLPLIDETARKIHD
;
A
#
# COMPACT_ATOMS: atom_id res chain seq x y z
N MET A 1 3.68 5.36 -8.50
CA MET A 1 2.70 6.20 -7.77
C MET A 1 3.40 7.40 -7.19
N LYS A 2 2.91 8.63 -7.45
CA LYS A 2 3.29 9.75 -6.58
C LYS A 2 2.59 9.50 -5.26
N ASN A 3 3.34 9.43 -4.18
CA ASN A 3 2.77 9.82 -2.90
C ASN A 3 3.31 11.22 -2.57
N PRO A 4 2.72 12.29 -3.11
CA PRO A 4 3.09 13.66 -2.77
C PRO A 4 2.77 13.97 -1.32
N ASN A 5 1.94 13.15 -0.66
CA ASN A 5 1.39 13.41 0.65
C ASN A 5 2.42 13.28 1.77
N THR A 6 3.39 12.34 1.67
CA THR A 6 4.44 12.25 2.70
C THR A 6 5.31 13.51 2.77
N LYS A 7 5.64 14.12 1.64
CA LYS A 7 6.38 15.41 1.65
C LYS A 7 5.51 16.58 2.12
N SER A 8 4.23 16.61 1.78
CA SER A 8 3.30 17.65 2.23
C SER A 8 2.99 17.55 3.74
N ALA A 9 3.09 16.35 4.30
CA ALA A 9 2.92 16.08 5.74
C ALA A 9 4.22 16.24 6.56
N GLY A 10 5.29 16.78 5.99
CA GLY A 10 6.56 17.03 6.70
C GLY A 10 7.50 15.83 6.79
N HIS A 11 7.16 14.69 6.18
CA HIS A 11 8.01 13.49 6.17
C HIS A 11 8.98 13.50 4.98
N THR A 12 10.17 12.94 5.17
CA THR A 12 11.21 12.85 4.14
C THR A 12 11.39 11.42 3.68
N VAL A 13 11.23 11.17 2.38
CA VAL A 13 11.65 9.91 1.77
C VAL A 13 13.13 10.01 1.45
N SER A 14 13.97 9.24 2.15
CA SER A 14 15.43 9.29 2.01
C SER A 14 15.95 8.41 0.89
N GLN A 15 15.31 7.26 0.64
CA GLN A 15 15.75 6.31 -0.38
C GLN A 15 14.58 5.46 -0.89
N ILE A 16 14.68 5.04 -2.15
CA ILE A 16 13.84 4.02 -2.78
C ILE A 16 14.69 2.79 -3.10
N TYR A 17 14.23 1.63 -2.66
CA TYR A 17 14.73 0.34 -3.13
C TYR A 17 13.72 -0.29 -4.09
N SER A 18 14.20 -0.86 -5.19
CA SER A 18 13.39 -1.71 -6.07
C SER A 18 14.28 -2.74 -6.74
N ARG A 19 13.70 -3.89 -7.13
CA ARG A 19 14.40 -4.96 -7.84
C ARG A 19 14.98 -4.51 -9.19
N THR A 20 14.37 -3.54 -9.84
CA THR A 20 14.82 -3.03 -11.15
C THR A 20 15.23 -1.57 -11.04
N GLU A 21 16.30 -1.22 -11.72
CA GLU A 21 16.84 0.15 -11.80
C GLU A 21 15.77 1.13 -12.34
N GLU A 22 15.07 0.75 -13.41
CA GLU A 22 14.03 1.58 -14.02
C GLU A 22 12.97 1.98 -12.98
N SER A 23 12.48 1.02 -12.17
CA SER A 23 11.44 1.30 -11.16
C SER A 23 11.97 2.12 -10.00
N ALA A 24 13.20 1.84 -9.55
CA ALA A 24 13.84 2.56 -8.45
C ALA A 24 14.13 4.01 -8.83
N SER A 25 14.83 4.23 -9.95
CA SER A 25 15.26 5.55 -10.42
C SER A 25 14.07 6.45 -10.77
N ALA A 26 13.05 5.92 -11.48
CA ALA A 26 11.86 6.69 -11.87
C ALA A 26 11.08 7.22 -10.64
N LEU A 27 10.93 6.41 -9.60
CA LEU A 27 10.25 6.86 -8.37
C LEU A 27 11.12 7.80 -7.55
N ALA A 28 12.41 7.52 -7.43
CA ALA A 28 13.36 8.35 -6.69
C ALA A 28 13.51 9.75 -7.30
N LEU A 29 13.56 9.84 -8.64
CA LEU A 29 13.59 11.12 -9.35
C LEU A 29 12.35 11.98 -9.01
N ARG A 30 11.18 11.36 -8.96
CA ARG A 30 9.92 12.06 -8.60
C ARG A 30 9.89 12.54 -7.15
N LEU A 31 10.52 11.81 -6.24
CA LEU A 31 10.58 12.11 -4.82
C LEU A 31 11.82 12.96 -4.44
N GLY A 32 12.80 13.09 -5.33
CA GLY A 32 14.06 13.79 -5.10
C GLY A 32 14.88 13.12 -4.00
N CYS A 33 15.01 11.79 -4.05
CA CYS A 33 15.77 10.99 -3.08
C CYS A 33 16.73 10.03 -3.78
N GLN A 34 17.54 9.32 -3.00
CA GLN A 34 18.45 8.29 -3.50
C GLN A 34 17.69 7.02 -3.88
N TRP A 35 18.31 6.14 -4.65
CA TRP A 35 17.75 4.82 -4.97
C TRP A 35 18.84 3.74 -5.00
N SER A 36 18.42 2.48 -4.87
CA SER A 36 19.27 1.30 -5.03
C SER A 36 18.48 0.09 -5.51
N THR A 37 19.18 -0.89 -6.07
CA THR A 37 18.68 -2.23 -6.40
C THR A 37 19.31 -3.32 -5.53
N SER A 38 20.21 -2.97 -4.62
CA SER A 38 20.88 -3.87 -3.69
C SER A 38 20.40 -3.65 -2.26
N PHE A 39 20.15 -4.73 -1.52
CA PHE A 39 19.87 -4.64 -0.08
C PHE A 39 21.05 -4.08 0.70
N ASP A 40 22.27 -4.32 0.24
CA ASP A 40 23.51 -3.87 0.89
C ASP A 40 23.73 -2.36 0.79
N GLU A 41 23.00 -1.71 -0.07
CA GLU A 41 23.02 -0.25 -0.25
C GLU A 41 21.82 0.44 0.39
N VAL A 42 20.90 -0.32 0.98
CA VAL A 42 19.77 0.28 1.73
C VAL A 42 20.34 0.99 2.96
N ARG A 43 19.97 2.25 3.14
CA ARG A 43 20.41 3.08 4.27
C ARG A 43 20.02 2.44 5.60
N THR A 44 20.85 2.66 6.64
CA THR A 44 20.61 2.13 7.99
C THR A 44 20.19 3.20 8.99
N ASP A 45 20.03 4.44 8.55
CA ASP A 45 19.72 5.62 9.38
C ASP A 45 18.28 6.14 9.21
N ALA A 46 17.40 5.39 8.55
CA ALA A 46 15.99 5.74 8.47
C ALA A 46 15.24 5.31 9.74
N GLN A 47 14.22 6.06 10.11
CA GLN A 47 13.34 5.77 11.26
C GLN A 47 12.25 4.75 10.91
N LEU A 48 11.87 4.66 9.63
CA LEU A 48 10.82 3.79 9.12
C LEU A 48 11.20 3.19 7.78
N TYR A 49 10.97 1.89 7.63
CA TYR A 49 11.08 1.17 6.36
C TYR A 49 9.72 0.64 5.95
N VAL A 50 9.25 1.06 4.77
CA VAL A 50 7.95 0.64 4.23
C VAL A 50 8.17 -0.37 3.11
N ILE A 51 7.76 -1.61 3.35
CA ILE A 51 7.83 -2.72 2.37
C ILE A 51 6.51 -2.78 1.61
N SER A 52 6.48 -2.12 0.44
CA SER A 52 5.30 -2.06 -0.43
C SER A 52 5.56 -2.84 -1.72
N VAL A 53 5.47 -4.15 -1.61
CA VAL A 53 5.68 -5.11 -2.70
C VAL A 53 4.45 -6.00 -2.87
N ARG A 54 4.41 -6.82 -3.94
CA ARG A 54 3.35 -7.83 -4.09
C ARG A 54 3.44 -8.86 -2.97
N ASP A 55 2.32 -9.37 -2.50
CA ASP A 55 2.21 -10.32 -1.39
C ASP A 55 3.15 -11.51 -1.55
N ALA A 56 3.24 -12.09 -2.76
CA ALA A 56 4.13 -13.20 -3.06
C ALA A 56 5.64 -12.89 -2.92
N ALA A 57 6.03 -11.62 -2.90
CA ALA A 57 7.43 -11.20 -2.76
C ALA A 57 7.76 -10.68 -1.36
N LEU A 58 6.75 -10.48 -0.50
CA LEU A 58 6.92 -9.81 0.79
C LEU A 58 7.92 -10.53 1.69
N GLN A 59 7.75 -11.83 1.86
CA GLN A 59 8.62 -12.64 2.72
C GLN A 59 10.07 -12.58 2.24
N GLN A 60 10.32 -12.86 0.96
CA GLN A 60 11.67 -12.84 0.39
C GLN A 60 12.36 -11.48 0.53
N VAL A 61 11.61 -10.39 0.32
CA VAL A 61 12.16 -9.02 0.48
C VAL A 61 12.47 -8.71 1.93
N ALA A 62 11.59 -9.09 2.85
CA ALA A 62 11.80 -8.88 4.28
C ALA A 62 13.01 -9.67 4.81
N GLU A 63 13.14 -10.94 4.44
CA GLU A 63 14.28 -11.79 4.81
C GLU A 63 15.61 -11.28 4.23
N GLY A 64 15.62 -10.87 2.95
CA GLY A 64 16.81 -10.32 2.30
C GLY A 64 17.27 -9.01 2.96
N LEU A 65 16.34 -8.13 3.27
CA LEU A 65 16.62 -6.88 3.96
C LEU A 65 17.12 -7.13 5.39
N TYR A 66 16.50 -8.06 6.13
CA TYR A 66 16.93 -8.45 7.45
C TYR A 66 18.36 -9.01 7.45
N ALA A 67 18.66 -9.94 6.54
CA ALA A 67 20.01 -10.53 6.43
C ALA A 67 21.08 -9.47 6.15
N SER A 68 20.81 -8.54 5.24
CA SER A 68 21.73 -7.45 4.94
C SER A 68 21.96 -6.54 6.16
N PHE A 69 20.93 -6.18 6.92
CA PHE A 69 21.09 -5.37 8.13
C PHE A 69 21.82 -6.10 9.25
N MET A 70 21.62 -7.40 9.40
CA MET A 70 22.37 -8.21 10.36
C MET A 70 23.89 -8.16 10.12
N MET A 71 24.30 -8.04 8.85
CA MET A 71 25.73 -7.95 8.47
C MET A 71 26.32 -6.55 8.61
N ARG A 72 25.52 -5.50 8.43
CA ARG A 72 25.97 -4.10 8.34
C ARG A 72 25.66 -3.25 9.59
N GLY A 73 24.94 -3.79 10.53
CA GLY A 73 24.38 -3.09 11.68
C GLY A 73 22.88 -2.90 11.51
N PHE A 74 22.11 -3.44 12.45
CA PHE A 74 20.65 -3.38 12.43
C PHE A 74 20.16 -2.01 12.89
N PRO A 75 19.34 -1.29 12.09
CA PRO A 75 18.85 0.03 12.47
C PRO A 75 17.83 -0.04 13.61
N ASP A 76 17.87 0.94 14.50
CA ASP A 76 16.77 1.17 15.45
C ASP A 76 15.60 1.87 14.75
N ALA A 77 14.84 1.09 14.02
CA ALA A 77 13.77 1.59 13.17
C ALA A 77 12.57 0.65 13.16
N VAL A 78 11.42 1.18 12.78
CA VAL A 78 10.20 0.42 12.57
C VAL A 78 10.12 -0.06 11.13
N PHE A 79 9.72 -1.32 10.94
CA PHE A 79 9.54 -1.94 9.63
C PHE A 79 8.07 -2.26 9.43
N VAL A 80 7.47 -1.77 8.35
CA VAL A 80 6.06 -2.03 8.06
C VAL A 80 5.88 -2.61 6.67
N HIS A 81 4.87 -3.47 6.53
CA HIS A 81 4.37 -3.82 5.20
C HIS A 81 2.99 -3.21 4.94
N THR A 82 2.60 -3.14 3.66
CA THR A 82 1.33 -2.54 3.24
C THR A 82 0.31 -3.56 2.73
N ALA A 83 0.56 -4.85 2.93
CA ALA A 83 -0.30 -5.93 2.44
C ALA A 83 -1.47 -6.18 3.41
N GLY A 84 -2.71 -6.09 2.90
CA GLY A 84 -3.92 -6.25 3.71
C GLY A 84 -4.16 -7.66 4.20
N SER A 85 -3.80 -8.69 3.41
CA SER A 85 -4.03 -10.11 3.71
C SER A 85 -2.92 -10.79 4.50
N MET A 86 -1.72 -10.18 4.57
CA MET A 86 -0.52 -10.84 5.08
C MET A 86 -0.35 -10.63 6.59
N SER A 87 0.23 -11.65 7.25
CA SER A 87 0.53 -11.56 8.69
C SER A 87 1.69 -10.63 8.98
N LEU A 88 1.59 -9.91 10.11
CA LEU A 88 2.69 -9.16 10.70
C LEU A 88 3.95 -10.02 10.93
N ASP A 89 3.78 -11.31 11.22
CA ASP A 89 4.87 -12.23 11.54
C ASP A 89 5.76 -12.59 10.35
N LEU A 90 5.39 -12.19 9.13
CA LEU A 90 6.27 -12.31 7.97
C LEU A 90 7.47 -11.36 8.01
N LEU A 91 7.42 -10.35 8.87
CA LEU A 91 8.57 -9.46 9.09
C LEU A 91 9.46 -10.03 10.20
N PRO A 92 10.70 -10.45 9.92
CA PRO A 92 11.61 -10.98 10.95
C PRO A 92 12.21 -9.89 11.86
N MET A 93 11.87 -8.63 11.65
CA MET A 93 12.40 -7.47 12.35
C MET A 93 11.81 -7.36 13.77
N PRO A 94 12.61 -6.92 14.78
CA PRO A 94 12.13 -6.80 16.17
C PRO A 94 11.05 -5.73 16.34
N ARG A 95 11.18 -4.58 15.65
CA ARG A 95 10.20 -3.49 15.63
C ARG A 95 9.46 -3.54 14.29
N ARG A 96 8.25 -4.06 14.31
CA ARG A 96 7.48 -4.32 13.10
C ARG A 96 6.02 -3.95 13.21
N GLY A 97 5.42 -3.64 12.06
CA GLY A 97 4.02 -3.26 11.97
C GLY A 97 3.41 -3.52 10.60
N VAL A 98 2.13 -3.25 10.52
CA VAL A 98 1.39 -3.13 9.27
C VAL A 98 0.87 -1.71 9.14
N PHE A 99 1.05 -1.15 7.96
CA PHE A 99 0.52 0.15 7.56
C PHE A 99 -0.25 -0.04 6.27
N TYR A 100 -1.55 -0.33 6.38
CA TYR A 100 -2.38 -0.74 5.24
C TYR A 100 -3.34 0.37 4.80
N PRO A 101 -2.99 1.15 3.76
CA PRO A 101 -3.95 2.04 3.11
C PRO A 101 -4.87 1.21 2.21
N MET A 102 -6.16 1.18 2.56
CA MET A 102 -7.16 0.38 1.84
C MET A 102 -7.70 1.16 0.65
N GLN A 103 -7.11 0.95 -0.51
CA GLN A 103 -7.53 1.56 -1.76
C GLN A 103 -7.17 0.71 -2.97
N THR A 104 -7.95 0.81 -4.04
CA THR A 104 -7.61 0.29 -5.37
C THR A 104 -6.73 1.31 -6.09
N PHE A 105 -5.41 1.14 -5.96
CA PHE A 105 -4.45 2.03 -6.60
C PHE A 105 -4.27 1.70 -8.08
N SER A 106 -4.40 2.69 -8.96
CA SER A 106 -4.05 2.57 -10.37
C SER A 106 -2.94 3.57 -10.75
N LYS A 107 -2.17 3.23 -11.79
CA LYS A 107 -1.03 4.08 -12.24
C LYS A 107 -1.49 5.42 -12.83
N HIS A 108 -2.73 5.49 -13.31
CA HIS A 108 -3.25 6.61 -14.11
C HIS A 108 -4.22 7.51 -13.33
N ARG A 109 -4.57 7.17 -12.10
CA ARG A 109 -5.53 7.94 -11.30
C ARG A 109 -4.86 8.50 -10.05
N ASN A 110 -4.96 9.82 -9.85
CA ASN A 110 -4.61 10.42 -8.57
C ASN A 110 -5.74 10.14 -7.57
N VAL A 111 -5.36 9.67 -6.39
CA VAL A 111 -6.29 9.43 -5.27
C VAL A 111 -6.00 10.49 -4.20
N GLU A 112 -7.05 11.05 -3.65
CA GLU A 112 -6.97 11.92 -2.47
C GLU A 112 -6.64 11.05 -1.24
N PHE A 113 -5.37 11.04 -0.83
CA PHE A 113 -4.90 10.13 0.22
C PHE A 113 -5.52 10.45 1.58
N SER A 114 -5.89 11.70 1.83
CA SER A 114 -6.56 12.15 3.05
C SER A 114 -7.91 11.45 3.30
N GLN A 115 -8.54 10.91 2.26
CA GLN A 115 -9.81 10.18 2.32
C GLN A 115 -9.64 8.65 2.38
N ILE A 116 -8.40 8.15 2.27
CA ILE A 116 -8.15 6.70 2.24
C ILE A 116 -8.13 6.15 3.67
N PRO A 117 -8.97 5.15 4.01
CA PRO A 117 -8.84 4.44 5.28
C PRO A 117 -7.46 3.81 5.42
N VAL A 118 -6.76 4.11 6.51
CA VAL A 118 -5.46 3.54 6.86
C VAL A 118 -5.61 2.68 8.10
N PHE A 119 -5.23 1.42 7.99
CA PHE A 119 -5.27 0.46 9.08
C PHE A 119 -3.86 0.18 9.60
N VAL A 120 -3.71 0.26 10.91
CA VAL A 120 -2.44 0.10 11.61
C VAL A 120 -2.49 -1.11 12.54
N GLU A 121 -1.39 -1.86 12.59
CA GLU A 121 -1.13 -2.93 13.56
C GLU A 121 0.36 -2.90 13.94
N SER A 122 0.67 -2.88 15.22
CA SER A 122 2.01 -3.12 15.75
C SER A 122 1.93 -3.50 17.22
N ALA A 123 2.87 -4.32 17.68
CA ALA A 123 2.96 -4.68 19.09
C ALA A 123 3.73 -3.64 19.92
N THR A 124 4.64 -2.89 19.32
CA THR A 124 5.60 -2.01 20.02
C THR A 124 5.53 -0.55 19.61
N ASP A 125 5.13 -0.26 18.38
CA ASP A 125 5.24 1.07 17.76
C ASP A 125 3.90 1.60 17.22
N GLU A 126 2.79 1.14 17.79
CA GLU A 126 1.45 1.45 17.29
C GLU A 126 1.17 2.96 17.32
N GLU A 127 1.53 3.66 18.39
CA GLU A 127 1.28 5.11 18.51
C GLU A 127 2.08 5.92 17.48
N MET A 128 3.33 5.53 17.18
CA MET A 128 4.13 6.16 16.11
C MET A 128 3.47 5.96 14.75
N LEU A 129 2.99 4.75 14.46
CA LEU A 129 2.32 4.45 13.19
C LEU A 129 0.96 5.12 13.07
N LEU A 130 0.22 5.26 14.16
CA LEU A 130 -1.04 6.01 14.19
C LEU A 130 -0.81 7.50 13.95
N ALA A 131 0.22 8.09 14.54
CA ALA A 131 0.59 9.48 14.30
C ALA A 131 0.93 9.70 12.82
N LEU A 132 1.79 8.85 12.24
CA LEU A 132 2.09 8.88 10.82
C LEU A 132 0.84 8.73 9.94
N ALA A 133 -0.06 7.82 10.29
CA ALA A 133 -1.30 7.62 9.54
C ALA A 133 -2.20 8.86 9.60
N SER A 134 -2.28 9.51 10.77
CA SER A 134 -3.07 10.74 10.98
C SER A 134 -2.50 11.95 10.23
N ASP A 135 -1.19 12.00 10.02
CA ASP A 135 -0.56 13.02 9.18
C ASP A 135 -0.93 12.86 7.69
N LEU A 136 -1.32 11.65 7.27
CA LEU A 136 -1.59 11.30 5.88
C LEU A 136 -3.07 11.15 5.55
N SER A 137 -3.90 10.74 6.52
CA SER A 137 -5.32 10.44 6.32
C SER A 137 -6.17 10.88 7.50
N GLN A 138 -7.42 11.26 7.21
CA GLN A 138 -8.45 11.57 8.19
C GLN A 138 -9.17 10.29 8.71
N CYS A 139 -8.95 9.15 8.06
CA CYS A 139 -9.64 7.89 8.33
C CYS A 139 -8.63 6.85 8.82
N VAL A 140 -8.30 6.86 10.12
CA VAL A 140 -7.27 5.99 10.72
C VAL A 140 -7.90 5.02 11.71
N TYR A 141 -7.52 3.75 11.60
CA TYR A 141 -8.11 2.66 12.41
C TYR A 141 -7.04 1.68 12.90
N ARG A 142 -7.29 1.11 14.08
CA ARG A 142 -6.55 -0.05 14.59
C ARG A 142 -7.25 -1.33 14.14
N LEU A 143 -6.52 -2.25 13.55
CA LEU A 143 -7.03 -3.60 13.24
C LEU A 143 -5.94 -4.64 13.48
N ASN A 144 -6.29 -5.72 14.16
CA ASN A 144 -5.41 -6.88 14.23
C ASN A 144 -5.42 -7.71 12.93
N GLY A 145 -4.46 -8.62 12.79
CA GLY A 145 -4.29 -9.43 11.58
C GLY A 145 -5.53 -10.23 11.18
N SER A 146 -6.30 -10.74 12.15
CA SER A 146 -7.54 -11.46 11.89
C SER A 146 -8.61 -10.55 11.28
N GLN A 147 -8.86 -9.41 11.90
CA GLN A 147 -9.82 -8.40 11.42
C GLN A 147 -9.42 -7.88 10.03
N ARG A 148 -8.13 -7.58 9.84
CA ARG A 148 -7.60 -7.07 8.56
C ARG A 148 -7.78 -8.08 7.41
N LYS A 149 -7.61 -9.38 7.69
CA LYS A 149 -7.86 -10.44 6.71
C LYS A 149 -9.31 -10.46 6.25
N TYR A 150 -10.28 -10.38 7.17
CA TYR A 150 -11.70 -10.32 6.81
C TYR A 150 -12.06 -9.03 6.07
N LEU A 151 -11.50 -7.90 6.49
CA LEU A 151 -11.68 -6.63 5.80
C LEU A 151 -11.16 -6.71 4.36
N HIS A 152 -9.98 -7.30 4.15
CA HIS A 152 -9.44 -7.50 2.81
C HIS A 152 -10.33 -8.38 1.94
N VAL A 153 -10.84 -9.49 2.47
CA VAL A 153 -11.81 -10.35 1.76
C VAL A 153 -13.08 -9.57 1.41
N ALA A 154 -13.64 -8.81 2.34
CA ALA A 154 -14.80 -7.97 2.06
C ALA A 154 -14.52 -6.94 0.95
N ALA A 155 -13.35 -6.31 0.94
CA ALA A 155 -12.94 -5.39 -0.11
C ALA A 155 -12.79 -6.06 -1.49
N VAL A 156 -12.37 -7.33 -1.54
CA VAL A 156 -12.34 -8.11 -2.80
C VAL A 156 -13.76 -8.25 -3.36
N PHE A 157 -14.75 -8.56 -2.55
CA PHE A 157 -16.15 -8.61 -2.99
C PHE A 157 -16.66 -7.24 -3.44
N ALA A 158 -16.46 -6.22 -2.61
CA ALA A 158 -16.97 -4.87 -2.89
C ALA A 158 -16.33 -4.20 -4.12
N CYS A 159 -15.09 -4.52 -4.44
CA CYS A 159 -14.33 -3.84 -5.48
C CYS A 159 -13.93 -4.78 -6.63
N ASN A 160 -13.19 -5.86 -6.36
CA ASN A 160 -12.60 -6.66 -7.41
C ASN A 160 -13.65 -7.46 -8.19
N PHE A 161 -14.57 -8.12 -7.49
CA PHE A 161 -15.68 -8.82 -8.15
C PHE A 161 -16.63 -7.87 -8.84
N THR A 162 -16.93 -6.72 -8.25
CA THR A 162 -17.74 -5.68 -8.89
C THR A 162 -17.10 -5.22 -10.20
N ASN A 163 -15.79 -4.93 -10.21
CA ASN A 163 -15.07 -4.58 -11.44
C ASN A 163 -15.07 -5.72 -12.46
N HIS A 164 -14.99 -6.97 -12.01
CA HIS A 164 -15.08 -8.12 -12.91
C HIS A 164 -16.47 -8.23 -13.55
N MET A 165 -17.54 -7.96 -12.79
CA MET A 165 -18.90 -7.91 -13.36
C MET A 165 -19.05 -6.80 -14.41
N TYR A 166 -18.41 -5.64 -14.20
CA TYR A 166 -18.38 -4.57 -15.22
C TYR A 166 -17.61 -4.98 -16.48
N ASP A 167 -16.50 -5.72 -16.35
CA ASP A 167 -15.79 -6.26 -17.51
C ASP A 167 -16.65 -7.26 -18.30
N LEU A 168 -17.37 -8.15 -17.63
CA LEU A 168 -18.30 -9.06 -18.27
C LEU A 168 -19.44 -8.31 -18.97
N CYS A 169 -20.03 -7.31 -18.31
CA CYS A 169 -21.05 -6.45 -18.91
C CYS A 169 -20.51 -5.76 -20.18
N SER A 170 -19.30 -5.20 -20.12
CA SER A 170 -18.66 -4.56 -21.27
C SER A 170 -18.48 -5.51 -22.45
N ARG A 171 -18.11 -6.77 -22.19
CA ARG A 171 -17.96 -7.78 -23.25
C ARG A 171 -19.29 -8.14 -23.90
N ILE A 172 -20.36 -8.33 -23.11
CA ILE A 172 -21.70 -8.61 -23.63
C ILE A 172 -22.17 -7.47 -24.53
N LEU A 173 -22.04 -6.22 -24.11
CA LEU A 173 -22.46 -5.06 -24.90
C LEU A 173 -21.66 -4.92 -26.20
N LYS A 174 -20.35 -5.21 -26.14
CA LYS A 174 -19.47 -5.14 -27.30
C LYS A 174 -19.85 -6.14 -28.39
N GLU A 175 -20.35 -7.34 -28.05
CA GLU A 175 -20.85 -8.34 -28.99
C GLU A 175 -22.08 -7.86 -29.78
N HIS A 176 -22.75 -6.83 -29.28
CA HIS A 176 -23.97 -6.25 -29.87
C HIS A 176 -23.78 -4.80 -30.33
N ASP A 177 -22.53 -4.34 -30.48
CA ASP A 177 -22.19 -2.96 -30.90
C ASP A 177 -22.80 -1.87 -30.01
N ILE A 178 -23.02 -2.16 -28.73
CA ILE A 178 -23.55 -1.20 -27.74
C ILE A 178 -22.35 -0.64 -26.92
N PRO A 179 -22.16 0.69 -26.86
CA PRO A 179 -21.09 1.28 -26.07
C PRO A 179 -21.35 1.07 -24.57
N PHE A 180 -20.29 0.74 -23.81
CA PHE A 180 -20.40 0.52 -22.36
C PHE A 180 -20.89 1.74 -21.57
N ASP A 181 -20.64 2.94 -22.08
CA ASP A 181 -20.99 4.21 -21.40
C ASP A 181 -22.49 4.34 -21.13
N VAL A 182 -23.36 3.65 -21.88
CA VAL A 182 -24.81 3.64 -21.62
C VAL A 182 -25.18 3.04 -20.26
N MET A 183 -24.27 2.24 -19.68
CA MET A 183 -24.45 1.62 -18.36
C MET A 183 -24.02 2.50 -17.20
N LEU A 184 -23.18 3.52 -17.45
CA LEU A 184 -22.59 4.33 -16.38
C LEU A 184 -23.64 4.97 -15.45
N PRO A 185 -24.73 5.59 -15.97
CA PRO A 185 -25.74 6.18 -15.09
C PRO A 185 -26.41 5.15 -14.17
N LEU A 186 -26.65 3.92 -14.66
CA LEU A 186 -27.23 2.84 -13.85
C LEU A 186 -26.26 2.31 -12.81
N ILE A 187 -24.99 2.19 -13.15
CA ILE A 187 -23.91 1.79 -12.24
C ILE A 187 -23.79 2.81 -11.10
N ASP A 188 -23.73 4.11 -11.44
CA ASP A 188 -23.64 5.19 -10.46
C ASP A 188 -24.83 5.21 -9.51
N GLU A 189 -26.05 5.03 -10.04
CA GLU A 189 -27.26 4.97 -9.23
C GLU A 189 -27.26 3.76 -8.30
N THR A 190 -26.81 2.59 -8.79
CA THR A 190 -26.69 1.37 -7.98
C THR A 190 -25.69 1.54 -6.85
N ALA A 191 -24.53 2.20 -7.11
CA ALA A 191 -23.54 2.49 -6.11
C ALA A 191 -24.04 3.49 -5.05
N ARG A 192 -24.87 4.46 -5.42
CA ARG A 192 -25.44 5.44 -4.46
C ARG A 192 -26.42 4.79 -3.49
N LYS A 193 -27.19 3.81 -3.92
CA LYS A 193 -28.17 3.11 -3.07
C LYS A 193 -27.59 2.39 -1.86
N ILE A 194 -26.29 2.14 -1.81
CA ILE A 194 -25.65 1.57 -0.62
C ILE A 194 -25.48 2.58 0.52
N HIS A 195 -25.75 3.86 0.26
CA HIS A 195 -25.67 4.94 1.25
C HIS A 195 -27.02 5.29 1.87
N ASP A 196 -28.12 4.73 1.34
CA ASP A 196 -29.49 4.88 1.83
C ASP A 196 -29.79 3.83 2.92
#